data_d3434feaf98dc3448eaaa761141c8a0a
#
_entry.id   d3434feaf98dc3448eaaa761141c8a0a
#
_cell.length_a   1.000
_cell.length_b   1.000
_cell.length_c   1.000
_cell.angle_alpha   90.00
_cell.angle_beta   90.00
_cell.angle_gamma   90.00
#
_symmetry.space_group_name_H-M   'P 1'
#
loop_
_entity.id
_entity.type
_entity.pdbx_description
1 polymer ?
#
loop_
_entity_poly.entity_id
_entity_poly.type
_entity_poly.pdbx_seq_one_letter_code
_entity_poly.pdbx_strand_id
1 'polypeptide(L)'
;RGLGDVYKRQQKNHFAVPAFNIGSDQLLKAVMKTVKELKSPVILEMSPDEFNFVGYAQIQAMLYEAAHTDVPVCIHLDHGDSYETVVRAIQAGMTSVMIDASKLPYEENVAITKKVVETAHIANVSVESELGTIGTTGNSIEGGTQGVIYTVPEEAKQFIEDTGIDTFACAIGTAHGIYPKDMKPKLRIDILKDITDQVLSLIHISEPTR
;
A
#
# COMPACT_ATOMS: atom_id res chain seq x y z
N ARG A 1 -14.99 -4.72 -4.46
CA ARG A 1 -15.14 -3.60 -3.51
C ARG A 1 -13.75 -3.01 -3.34
N GLY A 2 -13.56 -1.75 -3.74
CA GLY A 2 -12.26 -1.10 -3.70
C GLY A 2 -11.87 -0.62 -2.30
N LEU A 3 -10.66 -0.10 -2.16
CA LEU A 3 -10.13 0.51 -0.92
C LEU A 3 -11.11 1.54 -0.32
N GLY A 4 -11.80 2.32 -1.13
CA GLY A 4 -12.71 3.37 -0.65
C GLY A 4 -13.78 2.92 0.33
N ASP A 5 -14.32 1.70 0.20
CA ASP A 5 -15.31 1.16 1.14
C ASP A 5 -14.69 0.71 2.46
N VAL A 6 -13.48 0.16 2.41
CA VAL A 6 -12.70 -0.25 3.59
C VAL A 6 -12.35 0.98 4.40
N TYR A 7 -11.89 2.01 3.77
CA TYR A 7 -11.42 3.25 4.40
C TYR A 7 -12.53 4.10 5.03
N LYS A 8 -13.66 4.27 4.35
CA LYS A 8 -14.80 4.99 4.94
C LYS A 8 -15.26 4.37 6.26
N ARG A 9 -15.20 3.04 6.34
CA ARG A 9 -15.49 2.32 7.58
C ARG A 9 -14.42 2.51 8.64
N GLN A 10 -13.15 2.47 8.24
CA GLN A 10 -12.00 2.66 9.12
C GLN A 10 -12.01 4.06 9.75
N GLN A 11 -12.17 5.10 8.96
CA GLN A 11 -12.26 6.48 9.47
C GLN A 11 -13.43 6.66 10.44
N LYS A 12 -14.60 6.14 10.08
CA LYS A 12 -15.80 6.27 10.91
C LYS A 12 -15.70 5.55 12.26
N ASN A 13 -14.98 4.43 12.32
CA ASN A 13 -14.92 3.56 13.49
C ASN A 13 -13.54 3.54 14.17
N HIS A 14 -12.57 4.33 13.70
CA HIS A 14 -11.24 4.51 14.29
C HIS A 14 -10.49 3.19 14.52
N PHE A 15 -10.35 2.36 13.49
CA PHE A 15 -9.54 1.14 13.54
C PHE A 15 -8.54 1.09 12.37
N ALA A 16 -7.46 0.34 12.52
CA ALA A 16 -6.54 0.05 11.43
C ALA A 16 -7.04 -1.14 10.62
N VAL A 17 -6.78 -1.13 9.30
CA VAL A 17 -7.02 -2.27 8.42
C VAL A 17 -5.68 -2.94 8.16
N PRO A 18 -5.53 -4.24 8.48
CA PRO A 18 -4.28 -4.93 8.23
C PRO A 18 -4.09 -5.20 6.74
N ALA A 19 -2.84 -5.09 6.29
CA ALA A 19 -2.39 -5.46 4.96
C ALA A 19 -1.38 -6.62 5.08
N PHE A 20 -1.55 -7.65 4.24
CA PHE A 20 -0.71 -8.85 4.29
C PHE A 20 -0.23 -9.23 2.89
N ASN A 21 1.09 -9.41 2.76
CA ASN A 21 1.68 -9.98 1.55
C ASN A 21 1.29 -11.44 1.37
N ILE A 22 0.77 -11.77 0.20
CA ILE A 22 0.24 -13.10 -0.12
C ILE A 22 1.11 -13.79 -1.18
N GLY A 23 2.30 -14.18 -0.77
CA GLY A 23 3.25 -14.90 -1.63
C GLY A 23 2.97 -16.41 -1.74
N SER A 24 1.89 -16.93 -1.14
CA SER A 24 1.53 -18.35 -1.24
C SER A 24 0.06 -18.64 -0.91
N ASP A 25 -0.45 -19.76 -1.41
CA ASP A 25 -1.81 -20.27 -1.09
C ASP A 25 -2.00 -20.57 0.40
N GLN A 26 -0.94 -21.02 1.09
CA GLN A 26 -0.97 -21.27 2.53
C GLN A 26 -1.19 -19.98 3.33
N LEU A 27 -0.52 -18.88 2.94
CA LEU A 27 -0.72 -17.56 3.55
C LEU A 27 -2.15 -17.07 3.29
N LEU A 28 -2.62 -17.17 2.04
CA LEU A 28 -3.98 -16.79 1.69
C LEU A 28 -5.02 -17.49 2.58
N LYS A 29 -4.91 -18.81 2.71
CA LYS A 29 -5.82 -19.59 3.55
C LYS A 29 -5.77 -19.21 5.03
N ALA A 30 -4.58 -18.98 5.56
CA ALA A 30 -4.41 -18.60 6.97
C ALA A 30 -5.02 -17.21 7.24
N VAL A 31 -4.73 -16.23 6.39
CA VAL A 31 -5.26 -14.87 6.50
C VAL A 31 -6.77 -14.89 6.36
N MET A 32 -7.32 -15.49 5.30
CA MET A 32 -8.76 -15.49 5.04
C MET A 32 -9.56 -16.27 6.09
N LYS A 33 -9.00 -17.32 6.69
CA LYS A 33 -9.64 -17.99 7.83
C LYS A 33 -9.80 -17.01 9.00
N THR A 34 -8.72 -16.34 9.39
CA THR A 34 -8.73 -15.39 10.51
C THR A 34 -9.65 -14.19 10.23
N VAL A 35 -9.62 -13.66 9.03
CA VAL A 35 -10.48 -12.57 8.56
C VAL A 35 -11.97 -12.90 8.70
N LYS A 36 -12.36 -14.10 8.27
CA LYS A 36 -13.74 -14.59 8.38
C LYS A 36 -14.16 -14.82 9.84
N GLU A 37 -13.27 -15.37 10.67
CA GLU A 37 -13.53 -15.60 12.11
C GLU A 37 -13.69 -14.27 12.88
N LEU A 38 -12.82 -13.28 12.62
CA LEU A 38 -12.83 -12.00 13.29
C LEU A 38 -13.78 -10.97 12.66
N LYS A 39 -14.33 -11.26 11.48
CA LYS A 39 -15.12 -10.31 10.65
C LYS A 39 -14.39 -8.98 10.41
N SER A 40 -13.08 -9.05 10.25
CA SER A 40 -12.20 -7.91 10.03
C SER A 40 -12.03 -7.62 8.54
N PRO A 41 -12.12 -6.37 8.07
CA PRO A 41 -11.67 -6.03 6.73
C PRO A 41 -10.17 -6.30 6.59
N VAL A 42 -9.72 -6.55 5.35
CA VAL A 42 -8.31 -6.87 5.08
C VAL A 42 -7.89 -6.36 3.71
N ILE A 43 -6.60 -6.01 3.59
CA ILE A 43 -5.90 -5.81 2.34
C ILE A 43 -5.02 -7.04 2.10
N LEU A 44 -5.18 -7.70 0.97
CA LEU A 44 -4.33 -8.77 0.47
C LEU A 44 -3.43 -8.15 -0.59
N GLU A 45 -2.14 -8.15 -0.37
CA GLU A 45 -1.21 -7.42 -1.22
C GLU A 45 -0.11 -8.30 -1.79
N MET A 46 0.51 -7.84 -2.84
CA MET A 46 1.64 -8.44 -3.50
C MET A 46 2.59 -7.36 -4.01
N SER A 47 3.88 -7.55 -3.73
CA SER A 47 4.93 -6.80 -4.41
C SER A 47 5.07 -7.23 -5.88
N PRO A 48 5.74 -6.46 -6.74
CA PRO A 48 6.04 -6.85 -8.12
C PRO A 48 6.76 -8.20 -8.23
N ASP A 49 7.69 -8.49 -7.33
CA ASP A 49 8.43 -9.75 -7.30
C ASP A 49 7.53 -10.93 -6.94
N GLU A 50 6.66 -10.78 -5.95
CA GLU A 50 5.67 -11.80 -5.60
C GLU A 50 4.69 -12.02 -6.75
N PHE A 51 4.17 -10.94 -7.35
CA PHE A 51 3.29 -11.03 -8.52
C PHE A 51 3.93 -11.77 -9.70
N ASN A 52 5.20 -11.49 -9.98
CA ASN A 52 5.95 -12.19 -11.03
C ASN A 52 6.22 -13.66 -10.68
N PHE A 53 6.44 -13.97 -9.40
CA PHE A 53 6.73 -15.32 -8.92
C PHE A 53 5.50 -16.23 -8.91
N VAL A 54 4.39 -15.79 -8.29
CA VAL A 54 3.17 -16.62 -8.13
C VAL A 54 2.15 -16.42 -9.26
N GLY A 55 2.24 -15.32 -9.98
CA GLY A 55 1.48 -15.04 -11.19
C GLY A 55 -0.03 -14.82 -10.99
N TYR A 56 -0.72 -14.77 -12.11
CA TYR A 56 -2.17 -14.49 -12.18
C TYR A 56 -3.03 -15.49 -11.40
N ALA A 57 -2.59 -16.76 -11.28
CA ALA A 57 -3.34 -17.78 -10.58
C ALA A 57 -3.59 -17.45 -9.11
N GLN A 58 -2.60 -16.86 -8.44
CA GLN A 58 -2.74 -16.45 -7.05
C GLN A 58 -3.73 -15.30 -6.91
N ILE A 59 -3.71 -14.33 -7.83
CA ILE A 59 -4.68 -13.23 -7.84
C ILE A 59 -6.10 -13.77 -8.04
N GLN A 60 -6.29 -14.73 -8.93
CA GLN A 60 -7.60 -15.38 -9.12
C GLN A 60 -8.06 -16.11 -7.84
N ALA A 61 -7.15 -16.74 -7.10
CA ALA A 61 -7.48 -17.32 -5.80
C ALA A 61 -7.90 -16.27 -4.77
N MET A 62 -7.20 -15.13 -4.72
CA MET A 62 -7.55 -14.00 -3.84
C MET A 62 -8.92 -13.41 -4.22
N LEU A 63 -9.20 -13.23 -5.51
CA LEU A 63 -10.50 -12.76 -6.00
C LEU A 63 -11.63 -13.74 -5.67
N TYR A 64 -11.37 -15.04 -5.79
CA TYR A 64 -12.31 -16.08 -5.39
C TYR A 64 -12.65 -16.00 -3.90
N GLU A 65 -11.64 -15.92 -3.03
CA GLU A 65 -11.85 -15.78 -1.58
C GLU A 65 -12.59 -14.48 -1.24
N ALA A 66 -12.26 -13.36 -1.90
CA ALA A 66 -12.94 -12.09 -1.71
C ALA A 66 -14.42 -12.13 -2.14
N ALA A 67 -14.75 -12.89 -3.20
CA ALA A 67 -16.13 -13.06 -3.66
C ALA A 67 -16.96 -13.98 -2.74
N HIS A 68 -16.32 -14.87 -1.96
CA HIS A 68 -16.96 -15.85 -1.07
C HIS A 68 -16.86 -15.48 0.42
N THR A 69 -16.83 -14.19 0.71
CA THR A 69 -16.90 -13.66 2.07
C THR A 69 -17.78 -12.41 2.12
N ASP A 70 -18.42 -12.17 3.25
CA ASP A 70 -19.17 -10.95 3.57
C ASP A 70 -18.28 -9.83 4.14
N VAL A 71 -17.00 -10.16 4.42
CA VAL A 71 -16.01 -9.21 4.90
C VAL A 71 -15.42 -8.42 3.73
N PRO A 72 -15.23 -7.09 3.86
CA PRO A 72 -14.53 -6.31 2.85
C PRO A 72 -13.09 -6.78 2.66
N VAL A 73 -12.73 -7.10 1.41
CA VAL A 73 -11.38 -7.49 1.01
C VAL A 73 -10.93 -6.58 -0.11
N CYS A 74 -9.74 -6.02 0.01
CA CYS A 74 -9.03 -5.33 -1.07
C CYS A 74 -7.90 -6.22 -1.58
N ILE A 75 -7.67 -6.23 -2.88
CA ILE A 75 -6.53 -6.90 -3.51
C ILE A 75 -5.66 -5.82 -4.12
N HIS A 76 -4.42 -5.72 -3.64
CA HIS A 76 -3.56 -4.57 -3.82
C HIS A 76 -2.20 -4.96 -4.43
N LEU A 77 -1.74 -4.17 -5.41
CA LEU A 77 -0.34 -4.16 -5.84
C LEU A 77 0.42 -3.23 -4.91
N ASP A 78 1.34 -3.78 -4.14
CA ASP A 78 2.22 -3.04 -3.24
C ASP A 78 3.54 -2.69 -3.93
N HIS A 79 4.05 -1.47 -3.75
CA HIS A 79 5.29 -0.95 -4.34
C HIS A 79 5.44 -1.21 -5.85
N GLY A 80 4.40 -0.95 -6.65
CA GLY A 80 4.47 -1.05 -8.11
C GLY A 80 5.64 -0.23 -8.67
N ASP A 81 6.55 -0.90 -9.38
CA ASP A 81 7.83 -0.36 -9.84
C ASP A 81 7.76 0.38 -11.17
N SER A 82 6.65 0.24 -11.88
CA SER A 82 6.46 0.81 -13.21
C SER A 82 4.98 0.94 -13.59
N TYR A 83 4.70 1.83 -14.53
CA TYR A 83 3.37 1.95 -15.13
C TYR A 83 2.91 0.64 -15.78
N GLU A 84 3.83 -0.12 -16.39
CA GLU A 84 3.53 -1.41 -17.00
C GLU A 84 3.07 -2.43 -15.96
N THR A 85 3.78 -2.55 -14.84
CA THR A 85 3.41 -3.45 -13.72
C THR A 85 2.03 -3.08 -13.17
N VAL A 86 1.75 -1.80 -13.00
CA VAL A 86 0.43 -1.32 -12.57
C VAL A 86 -0.68 -1.75 -13.55
N VAL A 87 -0.47 -1.54 -14.85
CA VAL A 87 -1.47 -1.94 -15.87
C VAL A 87 -1.70 -3.46 -15.85
N ARG A 88 -0.63 -4.26 -15.72
CA ARG A 88 -0.75 -5.72 -15.58
C ARG A 88 -1.53 -6.14 -14.34
N ALA A 89 -1.33 -5.46 -13.21
CA ALA A 89 -2.07 -5.70 -11.97
C ALA A 89 -3.56 -5.40 -12.13
N ILE A 90 -3.92 -4.28 -12.78
CA ILE A 90 -5.29 -3.92 -13.12
C ILE A 90 -5.92 -5.00 -14.03
N GLN A 91 -5.21 -5.44 -15.06
CA GLN A 91 -5.68 -6.51 -15.96
C GLN A 91 -5.88 -7.84 -15.22
N ALA A 92 -5.06 -8.12 -14.20
CA ALA A 92 -5.21 -9.32 -13.37
C ALA A 92 -6.45 -9.29 -12.47
N GLY A 93 -7.07 -8.11 -12.28
CA GLY A 93 -8.26 -7.91 -11.47
C GLY A 93 -7.96 -7.38 -10.06
N MET A 94 -6.77 -6.84 -9.80
CA MET A 94 -6.50 -6.15 -8.55
C MET A 94 -7.41 -4.93 -8.42
N THR A 95 -7.90 -4.69 -7.21
CA THR A 95 -8.87 -3.63 -6.91
C THR A 95 -8.23 -2.35 -6.41
N SER A 96 -6.93 -2.40 -6.18
CA SER A 96 -6.07 -1.29 -5.78
C SER A 96 -4.65 -1.50 -6.29
N VAL A 97 -3.96 -0.42 -6.59
CA VAL A 97 -2.57 -0.44 -7.05
C VAL A 97 -1.78 0.69 -6.41
N MET A 98 -0.52 0.43 -6.09
CA MET A 98 0.44 1.47 -5.72
C MET A 98 1.44 1.67 -6.86
N ILE A 99 1.78 2.92 -7.12
CA ILE A 99 2.97 3.30 -7.87
C ILE A 99 3.99 3.91 -6.91
N ASP A 100 5.14 3.26 -6.75
CA ASP A 100 6.24 3.75 -5.93
C ASP A 100 7.27 4.47 -6.81
N ALA A 101 7.09 5.77 -6.93
CA ALA A 101 8.02 6.68 -7.57
C ALA A 101 8.72 7.61 -6.57
N SER A 102 8.74 7.23 -5.28
CA SER A 102 9.28 8.05 -4.18
C SER A 102 10.77 8.39 -4.30
N LYS A 103 11.51 7.60 -5.10
CA LYS A 103 12.93 7.82 -5.40
C LYS A 103 13.18 8.85 -6.51
N LEU A 104 12.15 9.25 -7.24
CA LEU A 104 12.22 10.24 -8.30
C LEU A 104 12.08 11.66 -7.75
N PRO A 105 12.52 12.70 -8.48
CA PRO A 105 12.17 14.08 -8.17
C PRO A 105 10.66 14.27 -8.08
N TYR A 106 10.21 15.21 -7.25
CA TYR A 106 8.79 15.49 -6.97
C TYR A 106 7.94 15.56 -8.25
N GLU A 107 8.35 16.37 -9.22
CA GLU A 107 7.60 16.57 -10.47
C GLU A 107 7.47 15.30 -11.31
N GLU A 108 8.50 14.44 -11.30
CA GLU A 108 8.47 13.16 -12.00
C GLU A 108 7.57 12.15 -11.29
N ASN A 109 7.62 12.13 -9.93
CA ASN A 109 6.71 11.33 -9.11
C ASN A 109 5.25 11.75 -9.38
N VAL A 110 4.95 13.05 -9.32
CA VAL A 110 3.63 13.59 -9.64
C VAL A 110 3.18 13.17 -11.04
N ALA A 111 4.04 13.31 -12.04
CA ALA A 111 3.69 13.02 -13.44
C ALA A 111 3.32 11.54 -13.66
N ILE A 112 4.12 10.61 -13.15
CA ILE A 112 3.82 9.18 -13.29
C ILE A 112 2.60 8.76 -12.45
N THR A 113 2.46 9.30 -11.25
CA THR A 113 1.32 9.03 -10.37
C THR A 113 0.02 9.49 -11.01
N LYS A 114 -0.05 10.69 -11.58
CA LYS A 114 -1.22 11.18 -12.36
C LYS A 114 -1.60 10.22 -13.47
N LYS A 115 -0.63 9.77 -14.25
CA LYS A 115 -0.87 8.83 -15.34
C LYS A 115 -1.47 7.52 -14.85
N VAL A 116 -1.01 7.02 -13.71
CA VAL A 116 -1.57 5.83 -13.06
C VAL A 116 -3.01 6.10 -12.59
N VAL A 117 -3.25 7.23 -11.92
CA VAL A 117 -4.58 7.63 -11.43
C VAL A 117 -5.59 7.69 -12.58
N GLU A 118 -5.25 8.37 -13.66
CA GLU A 118 -6.12 8.45 -14.85
C GLU A 118 -6.51 7.08 -15.39
N THR A 119 -5.56 6.15 -15.43
CA THR A 119 -5.81 4.79 -15.95
C THR A 119 -6.61 3.94 -14.96
N ALA A 120 -6.22 3.93 -13.70
CA ALA A 120 -6.82 3.10 -12.66
C ALA A 120 -8.26 3.53 -12.35
N HIS A 121 -8.54 4.82 -12.28
CA HIS A 121 -9.87 5.35 -12.00
C HIS A 121 -10.88 5.01 -13.11
N ILE A 122 -10.47 4.94 -14.40
CA ILE A 122 -11.32 4.45 -15.47
C ILE A 122 -11.76 3.00 -15.21
N ALA A 123 -10.88 2.18 -14.62
CA ALA A 123 -11.17 0.80 -14.26
C ALA A 123 -11.84 0.66 -12.88
N ASN A 124 -12.13 1.76 -12.18
CA ASN A 124 -12.63 1.80 -10.80
C ASN A 124 -11.67 1.08 -9.82
N VAL A 125 -10.37 1.27 -10.02
CA VAL A 125 -9.27 0.76 -9.18
C VAL A 125 -8.69 1.93 -8.40
N SER A 126 -8.52 1.76 -7.08
CA SER A 126 -7.94 2.78 -6.22
C SER A 126 -6.43 2.87 -6.42
N VAL A 127 -5.87 4.06 -6.18
CA VAL A 127 -4.44 4.33 -6.35
C VAL A 127 -3.82 4.79 -5.05
N GLU A 128 -2.69 4.19 -4.73
CA GLU A 128 -1.76 4.60 -3.68
C GLU A 128 -0.47 5.14 -4.30
N SER A 129 0.15 6.11 -3.64
CA SER A 129 1.51 6.54 -3.96
C SER A 129 2.24 7.09 -2.74
N GLU A 130 3.57 7.17 -2.81
CA GLU A 130 4.46 7.51 -1.71
C GLU A 130 5.20 8.81 -1.96
N LEU A 131 5.36 9.60 -0.88
CA LEU A 131 6.28 10.73 -0.83
C LEU A 131 7.13 10.66 0.45
N GLY A 132 8.40 10.97 0.31
CA GLY A 132 9.45 10.56 1.22
C GLY A 132 9.95 9.18 0.80
N THR A 133 10.91 8.60 1.49
CA THR A 133 11.39 7.25 1.18
C THR A 133 11.49 6.39 2.43
N ILE A 134 10.96 5.18 2.35
CA ILE A 134 11.13 4.17 3.37
C ILE A 134 12.55 3.63 3.32
N GLY A 135 13.17 3.43 4.50
CA GLY A 135 14.51 2.87 4.60
C GLY A 135 14.57 1.37 4.28
N THR A 136 15.77 0.81 4.25
CA THR A 136 15.97 -0.64 4.19
C THR A 136 17.03 -1.08 5.18
N THR A 137 16.83 -2.24 5.79
CA THR A 137 17.85 -2.92 6.59
C THR A 137 18.80 -3.77 5.74
N GLY A 138 18.59 -3.79 4.41
CA GLY A 138 19.39 -4.55 3.45
C GLY A 138 19.00 -6.03 3.33
N ASN A 139 17.97 -6.48 4.05
CA ASN A 139 17.52 -7.88 4.09
C ASN A 139 16.09 -8.06 3.53
N SER A 140 15.57 -7.07 2.81
CA SER A 140 14.24 -7.12 2.17
C SER A 140 14.37 -7.11 0.65
N ILE A 141 13.49 -7.86 -0.01
CA ILE A 141 13.32 -7.84 -1.47
C ILE A 141 12.59 -6.58 -1.95
N GLU A 142 11.81 -5.92 -1.08
CA GLU A 142 11.05 -4.71 -1.39
C GLU A 142 11.95 -3.47 -1.57
N GLY A 143 13.22 -3.61 -1.24
CA GLY A 143 14.19 -2.52 -1.42
C GLY A 143 14.06 -1.44 -0.37
N GLY A 144 14.21 -0.17 -0.77
CA GLY A 144 14.26 1.00 0.08
C GLY A 144 15.56 1.79 -0.12
N THR A 145 15.72 2.88 0.60
CA THR A 145 16.95 3.70 0.60
C THR A 145 17.84 3.38 1.80
N GLN A 146 19.14 3.73 1.75
CA GLN A 146 20.04 3.52 2.89
C GLN A 146 19.65 4.33 4.13
N GLY A 147 18.74 5.31 3.99
CA GLY A 147 18.20 6.09 5.09
C GLY A 147 16.77 6.50 4.77
N VAL A 148 16.01 6.82 5.83
CA VAL A 148 14.65 7.33 5.68
C VAL A 148 14.72 8.80 5.27
N ILE A 149 14.01 9.17 4.21
CA ILE A 149 13.71 10.57 3.90
C ILE A 149 12.27 10.80 4.39
N TYR A 150 12.15 11.50 5.51
CA TYR A 150 10.84 11.76 6.11
C TYR A 150 9.96 12.59 5.19
N THR A 151 8.68 12.25 5.16
CA THR A 151 7.67 13.05 4.46
C THR A 151 7.54 14.43 5.12
N VAL A 152 7.51 15.47 4.30
CA VAL A 152 7.21 16.84 4.71
C VAL A 152 5.70 17.06 4.64
N PRO A 153 5.02 17.43 5.75
CA PRO A 153 3.55 17.48 5.77
C PRO A 153 2.94 18.42 4.73
N GLU A 154 3.56 19.57 4.48
CA GLU A 154 3.10 20.55 3.49
C GLU A 154 3.21 20.00 2.06
N GLU A 155 4.29 19.27 1.76
CA GLU A 155 4.50 18.62 0.47
C GLU A 155 3.52 17.44 0.28
N ALA A 156 3.20 16.71 1.36
CA ALA A 156 2.22 15.62 1.32
C ALA A 156 0.85 16.13 0.88
N LYS A 157 0.39 17.24 1.44
CA LYS A 157 -0.88 17.86 1.04
C LYS A 157 -0.87 18.23 -0.44
N GLN A 158 0.17 18.92 -0.88
CA GLN A 158 0.32 19.34 -2.27
C GLN A 158 0.35 18.14 -3.22
N PHE A 159 1.09 17.07 -2.84
CA PHE A 159 1.18 15.85 -3.64
C PHE A 159 -0.17 15.15 -3.82
N ILE A 160 -0.96 15.05 -2.75
CA ILE A 160 -2.30 14.46 -2.81
C ILE A 160 -3.21 15.28 -3.71
N GLU A 161 -3.18 16.62 -3.58
CA GLU A 161 -3.97 17.53 -4.41
C GLU A 161 -3.54 17.48 -5.88
N ASP A 162 -2.24 17.43 -6.15
CA ASP A 162 -1.68 17.39 -7.50
C ASP A 162 -1.96 16.05 -8.20
N THR A 163 -1.93 14.94 -7.48
CA THR A 163 -2.02 13.60 -8.08
C THR A 163 -3.43 13.04 -8.12
N GLY A 164 -4.27 13.36 -7.14
CA GLY A 164 -5.62 12.81 -7.00
C GLY A 164 -5.66 11.34 -6.55
N ILE A 165 -4.64 10.89 -5.84
CA ILE A 165 -4.57 9.53 -5.25
C ILE A 165 -5.64 9.30 -4.19
N ASP A 166 -5.99 8.03 -3.96
CA ASP A 166 -6.97 7.61 -2.95
C ASP A 166 -6.30 7.34 -1.60
N THR A 167 -5.05 6.86 -1.61
CA THR A 167 -4.26 6.53 -0.42
C THR A 167 -2.86 7.10 -0.54
N PHE A 168 -2.35 7.57 0.57
CA PHE A 168 -1.02 8.17 0.66
C PHE A 168 -0.12 7.36 1.59
N ALA A 169 1.02 6.90 1.10
CA ALA A 169 2.08 6.29 1.90
C ALA A 169 3.06 7.36 2.38
N CYS A 170 3.24 7.47 3.70
CA CYS A 170 4.12 8.45 4.30
C CYS A 170 5.32 7.82 5.01
N ALA A 171 6.50 8.32 4.73
CA ALA A 171 7.74 7.90 5.38
C ALA A 171 7.88 8.57 6.76
N ILE A 172 7.60 7.82 7.82
CA ILE A 172 7.67 8.30 9.20
C ILE A 172 8.73 7.60 10.06
N GLY A 173 9.63 6.82 9.46
CA GLY A 173 10.77 6.21 10.16
C GLY A 173 10.77 4.68 10.18
N THR A 174 9.98 4.04 9.35
CA THR A 174 10.04 2.60 9.11
C THR A 174 11.13 2.24 8.09
N ALA A 175 11.56 0.97 8.08
CA ALA A 175 12.45 0.42 7.09
C ALA A 175 12.05 -1.01 6.76
N HIS A 176 12.16 -1.37 5.49
CA HIS A 176 11.92 -2.74 5.04
C HIS A 176 13.00 -3.69 5.56
N GLY A 177 12.58 -4.89 5.92
CA GLY A 177 13.44 -5.98 6.36
C GLY A 177 13.48 -6.18 7.87
N ILE A 178 14.31 -7.14 8.28
CA ILE A 178 14.44 -7.52 9.69
C ILE A 178 15.34 -6.54 10.41
N TYR A 179 14.79 -5.88 11.43
CA TYR A 179 15.59 -4.97 12.27
C TYR A 179 16.64 -5.72 13.08
N PRO A 180 17.89 -5.23 13.11
CA PRO A 180 18.89 -5.72 14.05
C PRO A 180 18.40 -5.67 15.49
N LYS A 181 18.85 -6.61 16.35
CA LYS A 181 18.34 -6.74 17.73
C LYS A 181 18.56 -5.49 18.60
N ASP A 182 19.57 -4.72 18.30
CA ASP A 182 19.97 -3.47 18.97
C ASP A 182 19.32 -2.23 18.35
N MET A 183 18.66 -2.37 17.21
CA MET A 183 17.96 -1.28 16.53
C MET A 183 16.49 -1.27 16.92
N LYS A 184 16.04 -0.12 17.46
CA LYS A 184 14.61 0.12 17.71
C LYS A 184 14.14 1.19 16.74
N PRO A 185 13.15 0.89 15.88
CA PRO A 185 12.57 1.91 15.00
C PRO A 185 11.93 3.01 15.84
N LYS A 186 12.18 4.25 15.46
CA LYS A 186 11.59 5.42 16.11
C LYS A 186 10.63 6.08 15.09
N LEU A 187 9.35 5.82 15.28
CA LEU A 187 8.33 6.43 14.44
C LEU A 187 8.13 7.90 14.78
N ARG A 188 8.07 8.73 13.78
CA ARG A 188 7.74 10.15 13.83
C ARG A 188 6.22 10.33 13.78
N ILE A 189 5.54 9.97 14.87
CA ILE A 189 4.09 10.12 14.99
C ILE A 189 3.66 11.58 14.93
N ASP A 190 4.55 12.52 15.27
CA ASP A 190 4.36 13.95 15.08
C ASP A 190 4.12 14.29 13.59
N ILE A 191 4.96 13.79 12.68
CA ILE A 191 4.79 13.97 11.22
C ILE A 191 3.45 13.39 10.76
N LEU A 192 3.13 12.15 11.19
CA LEU A 192 1.85 11.52 10.85
C LEU A 192 0.66 12.39 11.28
N LYS A 193 0.71 12.92 12.49
CA LYS A 193 -0.35 13.79 13.00
C LYS A 193 -0.47 15.07 12.17
N ASP A 194 0.65 15.72 11.88
CA ASP A 194 0.67 16.96 11.09
C ASP A 194 0.12 16.72 9.68
N ILE A 195 0.38 15.55 9.08
CA ILE A 195 -0.20 15.17 7.79
C ILE A 195 -1.72 14.95 7.95
N THR A 196 -2.16 14.16 8.93
CA THR A 196 -3.60 13.86 9.13
C THR A 196 -4.43 15.08 9.45
N ASP A 197 -3.86 16.09 10.10
CA ASP A 197 -4.53 17.36 10.39
C ASP A 197 -4.70 18.24 9.13
N GLN A 198 -3.90 18.03 8.09
CA GLN A 198 -3.89 18.82 6.86
C GLN A 198 -4.64 18.17 5.69
N VAL A 199 -4.76 16.85 5.70
CA VAL A 199 -5.35 16.09 4.59
C VAL A 199 -6.44 15.15 5.05
N LEU A 200 -7.49 15.03 4.22
CA LEU A 200 -8.58 14.06 4.42
C LEU A 200 -8.33 12.74 3.67
N SER A 201 -7.08 12.49 3.31
CA SER A 201 -6.68 11.25 2.62
C SER A 201 -6.45 10.12 3.62
N LEU A 202 -6.48 8.91 3.09
CA LEU A 202 -6.10 7.73 3.83
C LEU A 202 -4.60 7.60 3.85
N ILE A 203 -4.07 7.12 4.95
CA ILE A 203 -2.63 7.03 5.14
C ILE A 203 -2.26 5.59 5.39
N HIS A 204 -1.37 5.09 4.54
CA HIS A 204 -0.68 3.83 4.76
C HIS A 204 0.54 4.06 5.67
N ILE A 205 0.68 3.24 6.67
CA ILE A 205 1.83 3.22 7.56
C ILE A 205 2.44 1.83 7.48
N SER A 206 3.66 1.74 6.96
CA SER A 206 4.41 0.49 6.97
C SER A 206 4.77 0.12 8.42
N GLU A 207 4.59 -1.13 8.77
CA GLU A 207 4.90 -1.63 10.09
C GLU A 207 6.38 -1.99 10.23
N PRO A 208 6.97 -1.79 11.43
CA PRO A 208 8.24 -2.42 11.73
C PRO A 208 8.00 -3.93 11.91
N THR A 209 8.42 -4.72 10.94
CA THR A 209 8.43 -6.18 11.09
C THR A 209 9.47 -6.60 12.12
N ARG A 210 9.10 -7.49 13.02
CA ARG A 210 10.01 -8.11 14.00
C ARG A 210 10.32 -9.54 13.62
#